data_789ed878e167ef5e0c43c7c1e49eb971
#
_entry.id   789ed878e167ef5e0c43c7c1e49eb971
#
_cell.length_a   1.000
_cell.length_b   1.000
_cell.length_c   1.000
_cell.angle_alpha   90.00
_cell.angle_beta   90.00
_cell.angle_gamma   90.00
#
_symmetry.space_group_name_H-M   'P 1'
#
loop_
_entity.id
_entity.type
_entity.pdbx_description
1 polymer ?
#
loop_
_entity_poly.entity_id
_entity_poly.type
_entity_poly.pdbx_seq_one_letter_code
_entity_poly.pdbx_strand_id
1 'polypeptide(L)'
;MWNTKGAFTTIRVAGSPPKFIFFKEHLLNLNKSLKILNIDFRLTKKIFNILLSNNFTNDIKYNHLLRIAVNNKIISIDLRKRSNPNKFFKGLLVNYQRTRPEIKNLNYKKIFQFLKPLKINFEKIILYKKNFIL
;
A
#
# COMPACT_ATOMS: atom_id res chain seq x y z
N MET A 1 11.32 4.62 6.20
CA MET A 1 9.92 5.03 5.88
C MET A 1 8.90 4.36 6.77
N TRP A 2 8.92 3.03 6.91
CA TRP A 2 8.04 2.31 7.84
C TRP A 2 8.28 2.70 9.30
N ASN A 3 7.23 2.57 10.12
CA ASN A 3 7.21 2.97 11.54
C ASN A 3 7.41 4.47 11.79
N THR A 4 7.21 5.30 10.77
CA THR A 4 7.16 6.76 10.89
C THR A 4 5.73 7.28 10.78
N LYS A 5 5.53 8.54 11.17
CA LYS A 5 4.24 9.23 10.93
C LYS A 5 4.09 9.49 9.45
N GLY A 6 3.16 8.81 8.81
CA GLY A 6 2.92 8.94 7.39
C GLY A 6 1.83 7.99 6.89
N ALA A 7 1.50 8.11 5.62
CA ALA A 7 0.50 7.29 4.96
C ALA A 7 1.03 6.71 3.65
N PHE A 8 0.40 5.65 3.17
CA PHE A 8 0.72 5.04 1.90
C PHE A 8 -0.54 4.59 1.15
N THR A 9 -0.37 4.40 -0.14
CA THR A 9 -1.34 3.70 -0.99
C THR A 9 -0.62 2.71 -1.88
N THR A 10 -1.33 1.67 -2.33
CA THR A 10 -0.80 0.69 -3.28
C THR A 10 -1.77 0.59 -4.44
N ILE A 11 -1.29 0.93 -5.63
CA ILE A 11 -2.06 1.01 -6.87
C ILE A 11 -1.68 -0.20 -7.74
N ARG A 12 -2.67 -0.89 -8.28
CA ARG A 12 -2.42 -1.91 -9.28
C ARG A 12 -2.07 -1.27 -10.63
N VAL A 13 -0.98 -1.74 -11.24
CA VAL A 13 -0.55 -1.35 -12.58
C VAL A 13 -0.67 -2.55 -13.50
N ALA A 14 -1.43 -2.43 -14.58
CA ALA A 14 -1.72 -3.53 -15.49
C ALA A 14 -1.70 -3.09 -16.96
N GLY A 15 -1.28 -4.01 -17.83
CA GLY A 15 -1.37 -3.83 -19.27
C GLY A 15 -0.18 -3.13 -19.91
N SER A 16 -0.29 -2.96 -21.23
CA SER A 16 0.61 -2.18 -22.08
C SER A 16 -0.26 -1.40 -23.08
N PRO A 17 -0.26 -0.06 -23.02
CA PRO A 17 0.41 0.81 -22.04
C PRO A 17 -0.11 0.62 -20.59
N PRO A 18 0.69 0.98 -19.57
CA PRO A 18 0.33 0.75 -18.18
C PRO A 18 -0.92 1.54 -17.78
N LYS A 19 -1.88 0.84 -17.15
CA LYS A 19 -3.10 1.43 -16.59
C LYS A 19 -3.02 1.38 -15.05
N PHE A 20 -3.30 2.49 -14.40
CA PHE A 20 -3.33 2.63 -12.95
C PHE A 20 -4.78 2.46 -12.47
N ILE A 21 -5.07 1.32 -11.86
CA ILE A 21 -6.44 0.94 -11.47
C ILE A 21 -6.88 1.78 -10.26
N PHE A 22 -8.07 2.35 -10.34
CA PHE A 22 -8.66 3.24 -9.32
C PHE A 22 -7.75 4.40 -8.90
N PHE A 23 -7.04 4.98 -9.86
CA PHE A 23 -6.05 6.03 -9.62
C PHE A 23 -6.60 7.21 -8.80
N LYS A 24 -7.75 7.76 -9.19
CA LYS A 24 -8.37 8.92 -8.51
C LYS A 24 -8.68 8.62 -7.06
N GLU A 25 -9.29 7.47 -6.80
CA GLU A 25 -9.67 7.00 -5.47
C GLU A 25 -8.43 6.81 -4.57
N HIS A 26 -7.37 6.24 -5.12
CA HIS A 26 -6.10 6.08 -4.40
C HIS A 26 -5.49 7.43 -4.01
N LEU A 27 -5.48 8.41 -4.92
CA LEU A 27 -4.98 9.75 -4.62
C LEU A 27 -5.83 10.47 -3.56
N LEU A 28 -7.15 10.42 -3.71
CA LEU A 28 -8.08 11.03 -2.74
C LEU A 28 -7.88 10.44 -1.34
N ASN A 29 -7.82 9.11 -1.23
CA ASN A 29 -7.64 8.42 0.05
C ASN A 29 -6.28 8.70 0.67
N LEU A 30 -5.19 8.74 -0.13
CA LEU A 30 -3.86 9.10 0.37
C LEU A 30 -3.87 10.54 0.90
N ASN A 31 -4.36 11.50 0.12
CA ASN A 31 -4.40 12.91 0.52
C ASN A 31 -5.29 13.15 1.76
N LYS A 32 -6.42 12.46 1.85
CA LYS A 32 -7.27 12.47 3.05
C LYS A 32 -6.50 11.95 4.28
N SER A 33 -5.77 10.86 4.13
CA SER A 33 -4.95 10.28 5.20
C SER A 33 -3.85 11.22 5.65
N LEU A 34 -3.16 11.88 4.72
CA LEU A 34 -2.10 12.87 5.02
C LEU A 34 -2.67 14.06 5.78
N LYS A 35 -3.84 14.57 5.37
CA LYS A 35 -4.54 15.65 6.09
C LYS A 35 -4.90 15.24 7.52
N ILE A 36 -5.44 14.05 7.72
CA ILE A 36 -5.78 13.51 9.05
C ILE A 36 -4.53 13.39 9.93
N LEU A 37 -3.38 13.09 9.35
CA LEU A 37 -2.10 13.00 10.06
C LEU A 37 -1.40 14.35 10.24
N ASN A 38 -1.99 15.47 9.80
CA ASN A 38 -1.38 16.80 9.81
C ASN A 38 -0.02 16.80 9.09
N ILE A 39 0.04 16.18 7.92
CA ILE A 39 1.19 16.22 7.03
C ILE A 39 0.88 17.22 5.92
N ASP A 40 1.66 18.30 5.88
CA ASP A 40 1.50 19.37 4.89
C ASP A 40 2.10 18.97 3.54
N PHE A 41 1.47 18.00 2.90
CA PHE A 41 1.78 17.55 1.56
C PHE A 41 0.52 17.03 0.87
N ARG A 42 0.39 17.36 -0.41
CA ARG A 42 -0.69 16.86 -1.27
C ARG A 42 -0.13 16.29 -2.56
N LEU A 43 -0.35 15.01 -2.80
CA LEU A 43 -0.02 14.38 -4.06
C LEU A 43 -1.05 14.77 -5.12
N THR A 44 -0.58 15.50 -6.15
CA THR A 44 -1.38 15.88 -7.32
C THR A 44 -1.05 14.97 -8.50
N LYS A 45 -1.94 14.94 -9.52
CA LYS A 45 -1.67 14.23 -10.78
C LYS A 45 -0.37 14.73 -11.44
N LYS A 46 -0.09 16.04 -11.36
CA LYS A 46 1.15 16.63 -11.90
C LYS A 46 2.39 16.08 -11.22
N ILE A 47 2.41 16.07 -9.89
CA ILE A 47 3.54 15.52 -9.10
C ILE A 47 3.67 14.02 -9.39
N PHE A 48 2.58 13.28 -9.41
CA PHE A 48 2.57 11.86 -9.74
C PHE A 48 3.20 11.58 -11.11
N ASN A 49 2.81 12.32 -12.15
CA ASN A 49 3.38 12.16 -13.49
C ASN A 49 4.88 12.44 -13.53
N ILE A 50 5.36 13.46 -12.82
CA ILE A 50 6.80 13.77 -12.71
C ILE A 50 7.55 12.60 -12.06
N LEU A 51 7.02 12.07 -10.98
CA LEU A 51 7.63 10.95 -10.26
C LEU A 51 7.70 9.66 -11.10
N LEU A 52 6.76 9.49 -12.04
CA LEU A 52 6.67 8.29 -12.88
C LEU A 52 7.32 8.44 -14.25
N SER A 53 7.62 9.66 -14.71
CA SER A 53 8.05 9.94 -16.09
C SER A 53 9.22 9.10 -16.59
N ASN A 54 10.10 8.63 -15.70
CA ASN A 54 11.30 7.86 -16.02
C ASN A 54 11.20 6.36 -15.67
N ASN A 55 10.06 5.88 -15.14
CA ASN A 55 9.94 4.55 -14.54
C ASN A 55 9.03 3.60 -15.32
N PHE A 56 8.33 4.07 -16.35
CA PHE A 56 7.40 3.27 -17.13
C PHE A 56 7.71 3.32 -18.61
N THR A 57 7.70 2.15 -19.26
CA THR A 57 7.85 2.00 -20.72
C THR A 57 6.59 1.33 -21.29
N ASN A 58 6.37 1.48 -22.60
CA ASN A 58 5.26 0.84 -23.30
C ASN A 58 5.62 -0.58 -23.80
N ASP A 59 6.87 -1.00 -23.63
CA ASP A 59 7.41 -2.24 -24.16
C ASP A 59 7.13 -3.45 -23.26
N ILE A 60 6.62 -3.22 -22.06
CA ILE A 60 6.38 -4.25 -21.05
C ILE A 60 4.89 -4.35 -20.76
N LYS A 61 4.37 -5.57 -20.71
CA LYS A 61 3.03 -5.81 -20.16
C LYS A 61 3.11 -5.83 -18.63
N TYR A 62 2.58 -4.78 -18.00
CA TYR A 62 2.61 -4.66 -16.55
C TYR A 62 1.63 -5.62 -15.86
N ASN A 63 2.09 -6.21 -14.78
CA ASN A 63 1.29 -6.84 -13.74
C ASN A 63 1.98 -6.56 -12.40
N HIS A 64 1.91 -5.31 -11.97
CA HIS A 64 2.71 -4.77 -10.88
C HIS A 64 1.84 -4.10 -9.82
N LEU A 65 2.44 -3.86 -8.68
CA LEU A 65 1.93 -3.03 -7.60
C LEU A 65 2.85 -1.83 -7.44
N LEU A 66 2.30 -0.63 -7.58
CA LEU A 66 2.97 0.63 -7.30
C LEU A 66 2.59 1.09 -5.90
N ARG A 67 3.54 1.15 -4.99
CA ARG A 67 3.34 1.73 -3.67
C ARG A 67 3.89 3.14 -3.62
N ILE A 68 3.08 4.06 -3.14
CA ILE A 68 3.46 5.44 -2.85
C ILE A 68 3.32 5.64 -1.36
N ALA A 69 4.40 6.00 -0.70
CA ALA A 69 4.43 6.28 0.74
C ALA A 69 4.96 7.69 0.99
N VAL A 70 4.31 8.41 1.88
CA VAL A 70 4.59 9.80 2.20
C VAL A 70 4.69 9.97 3.70
N ASN A 71 5.77 10.60 4.15
CA ASN A 71 5.91 11.10 5.51
C ASN A 71 6.31 12.58 5.51
N ASN A 72 6.62 13.16 6.66
CA ASN A 72 6.97 14.58 6.78
C ASN A 72 8.22 15.00 5.99
N LYS A 73 9.06 14.05 5.58
CA LYS A 73 10.39 14.33 5.01
C LYS A 73 10.55 13.88 3.58
N ILE A 74 9.96 12.73 3.23
CA ILE A 74 10.22 12.06 1.95
C ILE A 74 8.96 11.43 1.35
N ILE A 75 8.99 11.31 0.02
CA ILE A 75 8.07 10.50 -0.76
C ILE A 75 8.86 9.30 -1.28
N SER A 76 8.37 8.11 -1.02
CA SER A 76 8.94 6.86 -1.53
C SER A 76 8.00 6.24 -2.55
N ILE A 77 8.56 5.84 -3.68
CA ILE A 77 7.85 5.09 -4.72
C ILE A 77 8.55 3.76 -4.90
N ASP A 78 7.76 2.70 -4.89
CA ASP A 78 8.23 1.34 -5.04
C ASP A 78 7.32 0.59 -6.03
N LEU A 79 7.91 0.13 -7.13
CA LEU A 79 7.23 -0.68 -8.14
C LEU A 79 7.72 -2.13 -8.03
N ARG A 80 6.80 -3.04 -7.73
CA ARG A 80 7.11 -4.45 -7.61
C ARG A 80 6.20 -5.31 -8.47
N LYS A 81 6.74 -6.37 -9.05
CA LYS A 81 5.95 -7.37 -9.75
C LYS A 81 4.94 -8.01 -8.79
N ARG A 82 3.70 -8.14 -9.24
CA ARG A 82 2.67 -8.84 -8.46
C ARG A 82 2.94 -10.34 -8.51
N SER A 83 3.09 -10.97 -7.36
CA SER A 83 3.13 -12.43 -7.28
C SER A 83 1.74 -12.99 -7.52
N ASN A 84 1.63 -14.09 -8.26
CA ASN A 84 0.38 -14.82 -8.37
C ASN A 84 0.11 -15.49 -7.01
N PRO A 85 -1.09 -15.27 -6.42
CA PRO A 85 -1.44 -15.96 -5.20
C PRO A 85 -1.63 -17.45 -5.48
N ASN A 86 -1.29 -18.30 -4.52
CA ASN A 86 -1.65 -19.71 -4.57
C ASN A 86 -3.17 -19.89 -4.56
N LYS A 87 -3.65 -21.00 -5.12
CA LYS A 87 -5.08 -21.32 -5.14
C LYS A 87 -5.67 -21.37 -3.73
N PHE A 88 -4.88 -21.87 -2.78
CA PHE A 88 -5.27 -21.96 -1.37
C PHE A 88 -4.20 -21.32 -0.48
N PHE A 89 -4.63 -20.80 0.68
CA PHE A 89 -3.74 -20.29 1.72
C PHE A 89 -4.28 -20.65 3.10
N LYS A 90 -3.37 -20.74 4.07
CA LYS A 90 -3.72 -20.90 5.48
C LYS A 90 -3.93 -19.53 6.10
N GLY A 91 -5.14 -19.27 6.60
CA GLY A 91 -5.46 -18.07 7.37
C GLY A 91 -5.09 -18.23 8.83
N LEU A 92 -4.31 -17.31 9.38
CA LEU A 92 -3.98 -17.25 10.81
C LEU A 92 -4.77 -16.10 11.43
N LEU A 93 -5.64 -16.41 12.38
CA LEU A 93 -6.44 -15.42 13.09
C LEU A 93 -5.59 -14.70 14.15
N VAL A 94 -5.58 -13.39 14.11
CA VAL A 94 -4.84 -12.55 15.06
C VAL A 94 -5.78 -11.52 15.67
N ASN A 95 -5.93 -11.59 17.01
CA ASN A 95 -6.74 -10.60 17.75
C ASN A 95 -5.98 -9.29 17.88
N TYR A 96 -6.09 -8.46 16.88
CA TYR A 96 -5.42 -7.17 16.83
C TYR A 96 -6.20 -6.15 15.98
N GLN A 97 -6.36 -4.96 16.49
CA GLN A 97 -6.88 -3.82 15.73
C GLN A 97 -5.76 -2.81 15.49
N ARG A 98 -5.57 -2.42 14.24
CA ARG A 98 -4.60 -1.39 13.87
C ARG A 98 -4.98 -0.05 14.51
N THR A 99 -3.97 0.70 14.92
CA THR A 99 -4.16 2.10 15.28
C THR A 99 -4.62 2.88 14.07
N ARG A 100 -5.73 3.61 14.20
CA ARG A 100 -6.35 4.38 13.11
C ARG A 100 -6.58 3.51 11.86
N PRO A 101 -7.44 2.50 11.94
CA PRO A 101 -7.67 1.55 10.84
C PRO A 101 -8.29 2.21 9.60
N GLU A 102 -8.88 3.40 9.76
CA GLU A 102 -9.48 4.21 8.70
C GLU A 102 -8.45 4.76 7.69
N ILE A 103 -7.16 4.77 8.05
CA ILE A 103 -6.09 5.21 7.16
C ILE A 103 -5.04 4.11 6.98
N LYS A 104 -4.41 4.09 5.80
CA LYS A 104 -3.22 3.28 5.56
C LYS A 104 -1.98 4.00 6.08
N ASN A 105 -1.78 4.00 7.40
CA ASN A 105 -0.63 4.64 8.00
C ASN A 105 0.64 3.78 7.90
N LEU A 106 1.81 4.40 8.02
CA LEU A 106 3.11 3.74 7.95
C LEU A 106 3.53 3.06 9.26
N ASN A 107 2.76 3.21 10.33
CA ASN A 107 3.05 2.57 11.62
C ASN A 107 2.61 1.10 11.61
N TYR A 108 3.50 0.23 11.14
CA TYR A 108 3.26 -1.20 10.92
C TYR A 108 4.05 -2.12 11.85
N LYS A 109 4.70 -1.57 12.89
CA LYS A 109 5.59 -2.34 13.78
C LYS A 109 4.99 -3.65 14.29
N LYS A 110 3.78 -3.61 14.86
CA LYS A 110 3.08 -4.81 15.34
C LYS A 110 2.66 -5.76 14.22
N ILE A 111 2.20 -5.22 13.08
CA ILE A 111 1.83 -6.04 11.92
C ILE A 111 3.05 -6.83 11.41
N PHE A 112 4.22 -6.19 11.33
CA PHE A 112 5.44 -6.88 10.92
C PHE A 112 5.85 -8.00 11.89
N GLN A 113 5.63 -7.84 13.19
CA GLN A 113 5.85 -8.91 14.16
C GLN A 113 4.99 -10.15 13.88
N PHE A 114 3.72 -9.97 13.47
CA PHE A 114 2.84 -11.08 13.08
C PHE A 114 3.21 -11.68 11.72
N LEU A 115 3.72 -10.87 10.77
CA LEU A 115 4.10 -11.33 9.44
C LEU A 115 5.43 -12.10 9.42
N LYS A 116 6.36 -11.75 10.32
CA LYS A 116 7.74 -12.29 10.33
C LYS A 116 7.82 -13.83 10.31
N PRO A 117 7.01 -14.59 11.09
CA PRO A 117 7.08 -16.04 11.10
C PRO A 117 6.32 -16.71 9.95
N LEU A 118 5.64 -15.96 9.07
CA LEU A 118 4.77 -16.53 8.05
C LEU A 118 5.52 -16.96 6.79
N LYS A 119 5.04 -18.06 6.21
CA LYS A 119 5.36 -18.46 4.84
C LYS A 119 4.51 -17.63 3.87
N ILE A 120 5.04 -16.55 3.32
CA ILE A 120 4.32 -15.48 2.61
C ILE A 120 3.38 -16.01 1.51
N ASN A 121 3.77 -17.06 0.79
CA ASN A 121 2.98 -17.59 -0.32
C ASN A 121 1.81 -18.48 0.11
N PHE A 122 1.85 -19.05 1.33
CA PHE A 122 0.89 -20.02 1.82
C PHE A 122 0.10 -19.54 3.03
N GLU A 123 0.64 -18.59 3.79
CA GLU A 123 0.06 -18.15 5.06
C GLU A 123 -0.27 -16.66 5.00
N LYS A 124 -1.44 -16.31 5.53
CA LYS A 124 -1.94 -14.93 5.63
C LYS A 124 -2.46 -14.69 7.03
N ILE A 125 -2.27 -13.48 7.54
CA ILE A 125 -2.93 -13.07 8.77
C ILE A 125 -4.34 -12.54 8.47
N ILE A 126 -5.27 -12.87 9.36
CA ILE A 126 -6.63 -12.34 9.37
C ILE A 126 -6.81 -11.64 10.71
N LEU A 127 -6.90 -10.32 10.68
CA LEU A 127 -7.11 -9.53 11.88
C LEU A 127 -8.56 -9.62 12.31
N TYR A 128 -8.79 -9.79 13.60
CA TYR A 128 -10.14 -9.72 14.16
C TYR A 128 -10.15 -8.98 15.49
N LYS A 129 -11.29 -8.43 15.86
CA LYS A 129 -11.53 -7.87 17.18
C LYS A 129 -12.95 -8.21 17.62
N LYS A 130 -13.10 -8.76 18.82
CA LYS A 130 -14.35 -9.36 19.27
C LYS A 130 -14.78 -10.43 18.26
N ASN A 131 -15.95 -10.40 17.71
CA ASN A 131 -16.45 -11.39 16.74
C ASN A 131 -16.43 -10.90 15.28
N PHE A 132 -15.65 -9.83 14.99
CA PHE A 132 -15.60 -9.23 13.66
C PHE A 132 -14.24 -9.41 13.02
N ILE A 133 -14.22 -9.80 11.74
CA ILE A 133 -13.03 -9.75 10.88
C ILE A 133 -12.83 -8.29 10.44
N LEU A 134 -11.59 -7.83 10.54
CA LEU A 134 -11.21 -6.44 10.24
C LEU A 134 -10.55 -6.31 8.85
#